data_ebe1089e77cbf7beae4e37f131577a9c
#
_entry.id   ebe1089e77cbf7beae4e37f131577a9c
#
_cell.length_a   1.000
_cell.length_b   1.000
_cell.length_c   1.000
_cell.angle_alpha   90.00
_cell.angle_beta   90.00
_cell.angle_gamma   90.00
#
_symmetry.space_group_name_H-M   'P 1'
#
loop_
_entity.id
_entity.type
_entity.pdbx_description
1 polymer ?
#
loop_
_entity_poly.entity_id
_entity_poly.type
_entity_poly.pdbx_seq_one_letter_code
_entity_poly.pdbx_strand_id
1 'polypeptide(L)'
;MRGLALAVAALMVSAVPAHAAWQYYACPSDNFASQFPDVPKMENARFSMPRHGLALSAHSYTTTVDNMVYRMVVADYSDRAGDGASILEEAMFQHTEADDHGLRNGKIVGNDTARIEPVVRGATYGRRITMDIPNNGGRNLTTFYFRDGKLYEQSVIILPANGDYASPNGSRFVESLLFNLTRLPEEAGGVPPNIQGCGPQIKPFEFKPQVSR
;
A
#
# COMPACT_ATOMS: atom_id res chain seq x y z
N MET A 1 1.33 -15.87 -70.20
CA MET A 1 1.96 -15.14 -69.10
C MET A 1 0.97 -15.17 -67.92
N ARG A 2 1.26 -16.00 -66.91
CA ARG A 2 0.38 -16.15 -65.73
C ARG A 2 0.98 -15.34 -64.59
N GLY A 3 0.31 -14.25 -64.20
CA GLY A 3 0.71 -13.39 -63.05
C GLY A 3 0.31 -14.06 -61.74
N LEU A 4 1.30 -14.32 -60.87
CA LEU A 4 1.12 -14.81 -59.50
C LEU A 4 0.89 -13.59 -58.60
N ALA A 5 -0.30 -13.45 -58.05
CA ALA A 5 -0.61 -12.46 -57.04
C ALA A 5 -0.23 -13.02 -55.65
N LEU A 6 0.81 -12.46 -55.02
CA LEU A 6 1.18 -12.74 -53.62
C LEU A 6 0.26 -11.92 -52.70
N ALA A 7 -0.61 -12.60 -51.98
CA ALA A 7 -1.37 -11.99 -50.87
C ALA A 7 -0.50 -11.98 -49.60
N VAL A 8 -0.06 -10.82 -49.17
CA VAL A 8 0.61 -10.61 -47.87
C VAL A 8 -0.46 -10.45 -46.80
N ALA A 9 -0.65 -11.49 -46.04
CA ALA A 9 -1.52 -11.43 -44.84
C ALA A 9 -0.73 -10.74 -43.69
N ALA A 10 -1.07 -9.48 -43.40
CA ALA A 10 -0.53 -8.76 -42.25
C ALA A 10 -1.18 -9.32 -40.99
N LEU A 11 -0.43 -10.10 -40.21
CA LEU A 11 -0.83 -10.49 -38.83
C LEU A 11 -0.77 -9.22 -37.95
N MET A 12 -1.93 -8.64 -37.67
CA MET A 12 -2.06 -7.66 -36.59
C MET A 12 -1.97 -8.41 -35.27
N VAL A 13 -0.79 -8.42 -34.66
CA VAL A 13 -0.61 -8.80 -33.27
C VAL A 13 -1.22 -7.68 -32.42
N SER A 14 -2.46 -7.86 -31.98
CA SER A 14 -3.05 -7.00 -30.95
C SER A 14 -2.25 -7.21 -29.66
N ALA A 15 -1.41 -6.24 -29.30
CA ALA A 15 -0.79 -6.17 -27.99
C ALA A 15 -1.93 -5.98 -26.97
N VAL A 16 -2.35 -7.08 -26.34
CA VAL A 16 -3.20 -7.01 -25.15
C VAL A 16 -2.39 -6.26 -24.11
N PRO A 17 -2.89 -5.14 -23.57
CA PRO A 17 -2.21 -4.48 -22.47
C PRO A 17 -2.04 -5.51 -21.36
N ALA A 18 -0.79 -5.81 -21.00
CA ALA A 18 -0.49 -6.63 -19.84
C ALA A 18 -1.00 -5.84 -18.64
N HIS A 19 -2.19 -6.18 -18.15
CA HIS A 19 -2.62 -5.69 -16.84
C HIS A 19 -1.57 -6.14 -15.85
N ALA A 20 -0.90 -5.18 -15.22
CA ALA A 20 0.06 -5.46 -14.16
C ALA A 20 -0.64 -6.37 -13.14
N ALA A 21 -0.10 -7.55 -12.95
CA ALA A 21 -0.73 -8.53 -12.05
C ALA A 21 -0.49 -8.05 -10.62
N TRP A 22 -1.57 -7.79 -9.87
CA TRP A 22 -1.50 -7.54 -8.45
C TRP A 22 -0.72 -8.64 -7.76
N GLN A 23 0.33 -8.26 -7.04
CA GLN A 23 1.12 -9.20 -6.27
C GLN A 23 1.56 -8.59 -4.94
N TYR A 24 1.87 -9.45 -3.98
CA TYR A 24 2.48 -9.00 -2.74
C TYR A 24 3.93 -8.59 -2.99
N TYR A 25 4.32 -7.47 -2.39
CA TYR A 25 5.69 -7.02 -2.24
C TYR A 25 5.99 -6.87 -0.75
N ALA A 26 7.21 -7.20 -0.35
CA ALA A 26 7.61 -7.18 1.04
C ALA A 26 8.74 -6.19 1.31
N CYS A 27 8.70 -5.62 2.51
CA CYS A 27 9.81 -4.86 3.07
C CYS A 27 10.16 -5.41 4.46
N PRO A 28 11.14 -6.33 4.57
CA PRO A 28 11.53 -6.91 5.85
C PRO A 28 12.06 -5.90 6.88
N SER A 29 12.78 -4.86 6.44
CA SER A 29 13.30 -3.82 7.33
C SER A 29 12.17 -2.99 7.96
N ASP A 30 11.04 -2.85 7.28
CA ASP A 30 9.85 -2.15 7.78
C ASP A 30 8.74 -3.10 8.24
N ASN A 31 8.99 -4.42 8.22
CA ASN A 31 8.13 -5.47 8.76
C ASN A 31 6.72 -5.47 8.17
N PHE A 32 6.60 -5.32 6.84
CA PHE A 32 5.32 -5.42 6.16
C PHE A 32 5.41 -6.14 4.82
N ALA A 33 4.28 -6.69 4.37
CA ALA A 33 3.98 -6.98 2.96
C ALA A 33 2.63 -6.36 2.59
N SER A 34 2.50 -5.96 1.34
CA SER A 34 1.25 -5.41 0.80
C SER A 34 1.13 -5.71 -0.68
N GLN A 35 -0.11 -5.81 -1.17
CA GLN A 35 -0.35 -5.94 -2.60
C GLN A 35 -0.15 -4.60 -3.29
N PHE A 36 0.57 -4.61 -4.40
CA PHE A 36 0.67 -3.46 -5.31
C PHE A 36 0.36 -3.92 -6.74
N PRO A 37 -0.22 -3.03 -7.57
CA PRO A 37 -0.50 -3.35 -8.97
C PRO A 37 0.75 -3.40 -9.83
N ASP A 38 1.85 -2.80 -9.38
CA ASP A 38 3.17 -2.81 -10.02
C ASP A 38 4.25 -2.62 -8.95
N VAL A 39 5.52 -2.81 -9.31
CA VAL A 39 6.68 -2.67 -8.41
C VAL A 39 6.70 -1.27 -7.78
N PRO A 40 6.55 -1.15 -6.45
CA PRO A 40 6.62 0.15 -5.80
C PRO A 40 8.07 0.65 -5.71
N LYS A 41 8.24 1.96 -5.88
CA LYS A 41 9.50 2.66 -5.65
C LYS A 41 9.58 3.07 -4.18
N MET A 42 10.67 2.68 -3.50
CA MET A 42 10.98 3.14 -2.15
C MET A 42 11.78 4.44 -2.18
N GLU A 43 11.41 5.37 -1.32
CA GLU A 43 12.13 6.64 -1.09
C GLU A 43 12.18 6.97 0.40
N ASN A 44 13.27 7.61 0.84
CA ASN A 44 13.31 8.20 2.16
C ASN A 44 12.33 9.38 2.21
N ALA A 45 11.55 9.42 3.27
CA ALA A 45 10.54 10.44 3.49
C ALA A 45 10.62 11.00 4.92
N ARG A 46 9.85 12.03 5.20
CA ARG A 46 9.61 12.52 6.54
C ARG A 46 8.12 12.51 6.81
N PHE A 47 7.75 12.00 7.96
CA PHE A 47 6.39 12.10 8.46
C PHE A 47 6.30 13.29 9.39
N SER A 48 5.55 14.29 8.99
CA SER A 48 5.38 15.52 9.77
C SER A 48 4.42 15.31 10.94
N MET A 49 4.68 15.90 12.07
CA MET A 49 3.80 15.94 13.25
C MET A 49 3.56 17.40 13.63
N PRO A 50 2.65 18.10 12.93
CA PRO A 50 2.53 19.56 13.06
C PRO A 50 2.12 20.02 14.45
N ARG A 51 1.31 19.25 15.18
CA ARG A 51 0.93 19.56 16.57
C ARG A 51 2.10 19.53 17.53
N HIS A 52 3.18 18.82 17.19
CA HIS A 52 4.37 18.68 18.01
C HIS A 52 5.58 19.42 17.44
N GLY A 53 5.45 20.06 16.26
CA GLY A 53 6.55 20.72 15.57
C GLY A 53 7.69 19.76 15.18
N LEU A 54 7.39 18.50 14.97
CA LEU A 54 8.35 17.43 14.75
C LEU A 54 8.19 16.78 13.37
N ALA A 55 9.26 16.17 12.90
CA ALA A 55 9.24 15.30 11.73
C ALA A 55 10.00 14.01 12.05
N LEU A 56 9.36 12.87 11.77
CA LEU A 56 9.92 11.54 11.95
C LEU A 56 10.57 11.05 10.66
N SER A 57 11.60 10.22 10.79
CA SER A 57 12.12 9.45 9.66
C SER A 57 11.04 8.49 9.17
N ALA A 58 10.88 8.42 7.87
CA ALA A 58 9.91 7.54 7.25
C ALA A 58 10.44 6.99 5.91
N HIS A 59 9.85 5.90 5.45
CA HIS A 59 9.99 5.40 4.11
C HIS A 59 8.65 5.50 3.38
N SER A 60 8.68 5.90 2.12
CA SER A 60 7.51 5.94 1.23
C SER A 60 7.69 4.95 0.10
N TYR A 61 6.66 4.17 -0.17
CA TYR A 61 6.59 3.15 -1.23
C TYR A 61 5.46 3.52 -2.16
N THR A 62 5.76 3.91 -3.40
CA THR A 62 4.78 4.49 -4.31
C THR A 62 4.80 3.82 -5.68
N THR A 63 3.63 3.57 -6.24
CA THR A 63 3.44 3.25 -7.65
C THR A 63 2.18 3.92 -8.19
N THR A 64 2.12 4.13 -9.50
CA THR A 64 0.97 4.75 -10.16
C THR A 64 0.54 3.90 -11.34
N VAL A 65 -0.70 3.44 -11.33
CA VAL A 65 -1.30 2.61 -12.38
C VAL A 65 -2.75 3.06 -12.58
N ASP A 66 -3.21 3.13 -13.82
CA ASP A 66 -4.61 3.43 -14.18
C ASP A 66 -5.17 4.71 -13.53
N ASN A 67 -4.38 5.79 -13.48
CA ASN A 67 -4.72 7.04 -12.80
C ASN A 67 -5.07 6.87 -11.31
N MET A 68 -4.45 5.90 -10.67
CA MET A 68 -4.49 5.71 -9.22
C MET A 68 -3.07 5.73 -8.68
N VAL A 69 -2.86 6.52 -7.63
CA VAL A 69 -1.57 6.59 -6.91
C VAL A 69 -1.68 5.74 -5.66
N TYR A 70 -0.90 4.68 -5.58
CA TYR A 70 -0.83 3.76 -4.45
C TYR A 70 0.40 4.08 -3.62
N ARG A 71 0.21 4.35 -2.35
CA ARG A 71 1.29 4.78 -1.46
C ARG A 71 1.21 4.07 -0.11
N MET A 72 2.34 3.55 0.35
CA MET A 72 2.56 3.14 1.72
C MET A 72 3.60 4.06 2.33
N VAL A 73 3.36 4.57 3.53
CA VAL A 73 4.36 5.28 4.35
C VAL A 73 4.54 4.51 5.64
N VAL A 74 5.80 4.30 6.03
CA VAL A 74 6.15 3.71 7.32
C VAL A 74 7.00 4.70 8.09
N ALA A 75 6.46 5.25 9.18
CA ALA A 75 7.15 6.21 10.03
C ALA A 75 7.62 5.54 11.33
N ASP A 76 8.85 5.84 11.73
CA ASP A 76 9.48 5.26 12.91
C ASP A 76 9.19 6.10 14.16
N TYR A 77 8.47 5.50 15.11
CA TYR A 77 8.12 6.05 16.40
C TYR A 77 8.87 5.37 17.56
N SER A 78 9.84 4.48 17.28
CA SER A 78 10.51 3.66 18.28
C SER A 78 11.13 4.47 19.42
N ASP A 79 11.59 5.70 19.15
CA ASP A 79 12.18 6.63 20.12
C ASP A 79 11.14 7.49 20.85
N ARG A 80 9.83 7.22 20.66
CA ARG A 80 8.75 8.06 21.18
C ARG A 80 7.85 7.28 22.14
N ALA A 81 7.63 7.84 23.31
CA ALA A 81 6.59 7.38 24.21
C ALA A 81 5.23 7.90 23.71
N GLY A 82 4.28 7.00 23.49
CA GLY A 82 2.92 7.33 23.12
C GLY A 82 2.07 6.06 23.07
N ASP A 83 0.79 6.18 23.39
CA ASP A 83 -0.13 5.09 23.12
C ASP A 83 -0.54 5.09 21.64
N GLY A 84 -0.85 3.90 21.12
CA GLY A 84 -1.17 3.74 19.70
C GLY A 84 -2.39 4.53 19.25
N ALA A 85 -3.35 4.80 20.16
CA ALA A 85 -4.56 5.56 19.85
C ALA A 85 -4.23 7.02 19.56
N SER A 86 -3.44 7.65 20.43
CA SER A 86 -2.99 9.05 20.25
C SER A 86 -2.16 9.21 18.98
N ILE A 87 -1.32 8.22 18.65
CA ILE A 87 -0.52 8.24 17.41
C ILE A 87 -1.43 8.15 16.18
N LEU A 88 -2.45 7.29 16.21
CA LEU A 88 -3.40 7.19 15.11
C LEU A 88 -4.23 8.46 14.94
N GLU A 89 -4.66 9.11 16.02
CA GLU A 89 -5.38 10.39 15.96
C GLU A 89 -4.50 11.51 15.39
N GLU A 90 -3.23 11.56 15.77
CA GLU A 90 -2.28 12.53 15.22
C GLU A 90 -2.02 12.29 13.72
N ALA A 91 -1.88 11.01 13.31
CA ALA A 91 -1.72 10.66 11.92
C ALA A 91 -2.94 11.06 11.08
N MET A 92 -4.16 10.83 11.60
CA MET A 92 -5.39 11.27 10.95
C MET A 92 -5.45 12.79 10.81
N PHE A 93 -5.15 13.52 11.89
CA PHE A 93 -5.11 14.98 11.87
C PHE A 93 -4.11 15.50 10.84
N GLN A 94 -2.89 14.95 10.85
CA GLN A 94 -1.86 15.28 9.90
C GLN A 94 -2.35 15.09 8.46
N HIS A 95 -2.97 13.95 8.19
CA HIS A 95 -3.47 13.59 6.85
C HIS A 95 -4.60 14.50 6.36
N THR A 96 -5.45 14.98 7.25
CA THR A 96 -6.63 15.79 6.89
C THR A 96 -6.39 17.29 6.91
N GLU A 97 -5.47 17.79 7.76
CA GLU A 97 -5.35 19.21 8.04
C GLU A 97 -4.00 19.82 7.63
N ALA A 98 -2.92 19.01 7.62
CA ALA A 98 -1.56 19.52 7.49
C ALA A 98 -0.88 19.21 6.17
N ASP A 99 -1.60 18.94 5.19
CA ASP A 99 -1.34 18.35 3.91
C ASP A 99 -0.18 18.90 3.06
N ASP A 100 0.69 18.01 2.66
CA ASP A 100 1.63 18.15 1.55
C ASP A 100 1.17 17.47 0.23
N HIS A 101 -0.04 16.88 0.21
CA HIS A 101 -0.60 16.12 -0.93
C HIS A 101 -1.90 16.68 -1.53
N GLY A 102 -2.31 17.91 -1.19
CA GLY A 102 -3.55 18.52 -1.70
C GLY A 102 -4.83 18.02 -1.01
N LEU A 103 -4.71 17.28 0.11
CA LEU A 103 -5.85 16.74 0.86
C LEU A 103 -6.48 17.79 1.81
N ARG A 104 -5.73 18.84 2.11
CA ARG A 104 -6.19 19.92 3.00
C ARG A 104 -7.54 20.49 2.54
N ASN A 105 -8.47 20.60 3.47
CA ASN A 105 -9.87 20.97 3.21
C ASN A 105 -10.66 19.92 2.40
N GLY A 106 -10.17 18.69 2.30
CA GLY A 106 -10.94 17.58 1.74
C GLY A 106 -12.19 17.28 2.58
N LYS A 107 -13.23 16.79 1.93
CA LYS A 107 -14.45 16.38 2.62
C LYS A 107 -14.31 14.92 3.05
N ILE A 108 -14.29 14.67 4.36
CA ILE A 108 -14.39 13.31 4.88
C ILE A 108 -15.77 12.75 4.56
N VAL A 109 -15.82 11.63 3.84
CA VAL A 109 -17.05 10.92 3.45
C VAL A 109 -17.15 9.53 4.10
N GLY A 110 -16.08 9.07 4.74
CA GLY A 110 -16.05 7.83 5.54
C GLY A 110 -14.98 7.91 6.63
N ASN A 111 -15.28 7.36 7.81
CA ASN A 111 -14.36 7.30 8.94
C ASN A 111 -14.70 6.05 9.77
N ASP A 112 -13.96 4.97 9.55
CA ASP A 112 -14.25 3.65 10.08
C ASP A 112 -13.06 3.09 10.86
N THR A 113 -13.33 2.11 11.73
CA THR A 113 -12.29 1.29 12.33
C THR A 113 -11.79 0.28 11.31
N ALA A 114 -10.48 0.21 11.14
CA ALA A 114 -9.82 -0.82 10.36
C ALA A 114 -9.29 -1.93 11.29
N ARG A 115 -9.17 -3.17 10.77
CA ARG A 115 -8.68 -4.31 11.53
C ARG A 115 -7.89 -5.24 10.63
N ILE A 116 -6.73 -5.65 11.11
CA ILE A 116 -5.97 -6.76 10.50
C ILE A 116 -6.10 -7.95 11.43
N GLU A 117 -6.63 -9.05 10.91
CA GLU A 117 -6.70 -10.31 11.64
C GLU A 117 -5.30 -10.93 11.74
N PRO A 118 -4.93 -11.44 12.92
CA PRO A 118 -3.63 -12.04 13.07
C PRO A 118 -3.62 -13.47 12.57
N VAL A 119 -2.51 -13.89 12.04
CA VAL A 119 -2.22 -15.32 11.91
C VAL A 119 -1.75 -15.91 13.26
N VAL A 120 -1.23 -15.11 14.20
CA VAL A 120 -0.61 -15.64 15.44
C VAL A 120 -0.81 -14.81 16.73
N ARG A 121 -1.06 -13.50 16.70
CA ARG A 121 -1.16 -12.66 17.91
C ARG A 121 -2.18 -11.55 17.69
N GLY A 122 -3.16 -11.45 18.58
CA GLY A 122 -4.19 -10.41 18.70
C GLY A 122 -4.39 -9.44 17.49
N ALA A 123 -5.61 -9.10 17.16
CA ALA A 123 -5.91 -8.21 16.06
C ALA A 123 -5.15 -6.88 16.16
N THR A 124 -4.66 -6.35 15.05
CA THR A 124 -4.17 -4.97 14.98
C THR A 124 -5.32 -4.08 14.53
N TYR A 125 -5.69 -3.14 15.38
CA TYR A 125 -6.72 -2.15 15.06
C TYR A 125 -6.09 -0.91 14.47
N GLY A 126 -6.83 -0.25 13.59
CA GLY A 126 -6.43 0.97 12.92
C GLY A 126 -7.62 1.85 12.60
N ARG A 127 -7.39 2.86 11.79
CA ARG A 127 -8.42 3.80 11.33
C ARG A 127 -8.40 3.85 9.81
N ARG A 128 -9.61 3.95 9.23
CA ARG A 128 -9.78 4.16 7.78
C ARG A 128 -10.50 5.46 7.54
N ILE A 129 -9.99 6.26 6.62
CA ILE A 129 -10.60 7.51 6.19
C ILE A 129 -10.82 7.45 4.69
N THR A 130 -11.98 7.92 4.27
CA THR A 130 -12.26 8.20 2.86
C THR A 130 -12.55 9.69 2.73
N MET A 131 -11.86 10.36 1.79
CA MET A 131 -11.99 11.80 1.58
C MET A 131 -12.20 12.12 0.11
N ASP A 132 -13.09 13.05 -0.17
CA ASP A 132 -13.13 13.71 -1.48
C ASP A 132 -12.15 14.88 -1.48
N ILE A 133 -11.22 14.87 -2.44
CA ILE A 133 -10.15 15.88 -2.57
C ILE A 133 -10.77 17.15 -3.19
N PRO A 134 -10.46 18.35 -2.63
CA PRO A 134 -11.05 19.60 -3.12
C PRO A 134 -10.65 19.87 -4.58
N ASN A 135 -11.38 20.78 -5.21
CA ASN A 135 -11.16 21.21 -6.60
C ASN A 135 -11.16 20.07 -7.63
N ASN A 136 -12.01 19.08 -7.42
CA ASN A 136 -12.10 17.89 -8.26
C ASN A 136 -10.76 17.11 -8.33
N GLY A 137 -10.01 17.08 -7.22
CA GLY A 137 -8.72 16.36 -7.14
C GLY A 137 -8.85 14.84 -7.07
N GLY A 138 -10.08 14.31 -6.98
CA GLY A 138 -10.35 12.88 -6.90
C GLY A 138 -10.80 12.43 -5.51
N ARG A 139 -10.57 11.18 -5.20
CA ARG A 139 -10.89 10.56 -3.90
C ARG A 139 -9.66 9.89 -3.30
N ASN A 140 -9.46 10.10 -2.01
CA ASN A 140 -8.45 9.43 -1.23
C ASN A 140 -9.10 8.38 -0.30
N LEU A 141 -8.53 7.17 -0.28
CA LEU A 141 -8.79 6.15 0.73
C LEU A 141 -7.48 5.93 1.48
N THR A 142 -7.52 6.02 2.81
CA THR A 142 -6.32 5.81 3.63
C THR A 142 -6.65 4.95 4.84
N THR A 143 -5.77 4.01 5.16
CA THR A 143 -5.84 3.21 6.38
C THR A 143 -4.55 3.40 7.16
N PHE A 144 -4.68 3.63 8.46
CA PHE A 144 -3.59 3.81 9.41
C PHE A 144 -3.55 2.64 10.38
N TYR A 145 -2.35 2.14 10.66
CA TYR A 145 -2.11 1.16 11.72
C TYR A 145 -0.89 1.57 12.52
N PHE A 146 -0.92 1.32 13.83
CA PHE A 146 0.25 1.46 14.68
C PHE A 146 0.62 0.11 15.27
N ARG A 147 1.88 -0.31 15.07
CA ARG A 147 2.38 -1.59 15.55
C ARG A 147 3.89 -1.58 15.74
N ASP A 148 4.33 -2.16 16.83
CA ASP A 148 5.76 -2.38 17.14
C ASP A 148 6.61 -1.09 16.97
N GLY A 149 6.08 0.05 17.44
CA GLY A 149 6.75 1.35 17.36
C GLY A 149 6.75 1.98 15.95
N LYS A 150 6.02 1.45 15.01
CA LYS A 150 5.89 2.00 13.65
C LYS A 150 4.46 2.38 13.33
N LEU A 151 4.29 3.53 12.66
CA LEU A 151 3.03 3.93 12.03
C LEU A 151 3.07 3.52 10.56
N TYR A 152 2.03 2.85 10.12
CA TYR A 152 1.81 2.45 8.73
C TYR A 152 0.62 3.22 8.18
N GLU A 153 0.86 4.04 7.16
CA GLU A 153 -0.16 4.75 6.41
C GLU A 153 -0.23 4.15 5.02
N GLN A 154 -1.34 3.51 4.68
CA GLN A 154 -1.58 2.91 3.38
C GLN A 154 -2.68 3.69 2.68
N SER A 155 -2.36 4.41 1.61
CA SER A 155 -3.27 5.32 0.94
C SER A 155 -3.32 5.09 -0.57
N VAL A 156 -4.51 5.30 -1.13
CA VAL A 156 -4.71 5.38 -2.57
C VAL A 156 -5.43 6.66 -2.92
N ILE A 157 -4.91 7.38 -3.91
CA ILE A 157 -5.58 8.53 -4.52
C ILE A 157 -6.11 8.08 -5.88
N ILE A 158 -7.44 8.12 -6.02
CA ILE A 158 -8.14 7.85 -7.28
C ILE A 158 -8.32 9.19 -7.97
N LEU A 159 -7.55 9.43 -9.03
CA LEU A 159 -7.61 10.68 -9.77
C LEU A 159 -8.88 10.75 -10.64
N PRO A 160 -9.40 11.95 -10.96
CA PRO A 160 -10.61 12.11 -11.77
C PRO A 160 -10.55 11.42 -13.13
N ALA A 161 -9.35 11.31 -13.72
CA ALA A 161 -9.15 10.64 -15.00
C ALA A 161 -9.38 9.11 -14.94
N ASN A 162 -9.44 8.50 -13.75
CA ASN A 162 -9.83 7.11 -13.59
C ASN A 162 -11.32 6.88 -13.88
N GLY A 163 -12.15 7.86 -13.49
CA GLY A 163 -13.60 7.83 -13.72
C GLY A 163 -14.40 6.96 -12.75
N ASP A 164 -13.76 6.13 -11.91
CA ASP A 164 -14.43 5.24 -10.95
C ASP A 164 -13.87 5.42 -9.54
N TYR A 165 -14.50 6.30 -8.75
CA TYR A 165 -14.13 6.52 -7.35
C TYR A 165 -14.51 5.38 -6.40
N ALA A 166 -15.26 4.39 -6.87
CA ALA A 166 -15.60 3.18 -6.14
C ALA A 166 -14.79 1.97 -6.61
N SER A 167 -13.70 2.21 -7.36
CA SER A 167 -12.85 1.15 -7.89
C SER A 167 -12.46 0.13 -6.81
N PRO A 168 -12.69 -1.17 -7.03
CA PRO A 168 -12.31 -2.22 -6.08
C PRO A 168 -10.80 -2.29 -5.85
N ASN A 169 -9.99 -1.75 -6.76
CA ASN A 169 -8.54 -1.68 -6.62
C ASN A 169 -8.12 -0.79 -5.44
N GLY A 170 -8.88 0.27 -5.14
CA GLY A 170 -8.64 1.10 -3.97
C GLY A 170 -8.77 0.31 -2.67
N SER A 171 -9.91 -0.36 -2.46
CA SER A 171 -10.14 -1.21 -1.29
C SER A 171 -9.14 -2.36 -1.22
N ARG A 172 -8.89 -3.03 -2.34
CA ARG A 172 -7.89 -4.11 -2.42
C ARG A 172 -6.53 -3.69 -1.89
N PHE A 173 -6.07 -2.49 -2.25
CA PHE A 173 -4.80 -1.99 -1.77
C PHE A 173 -4.83 -1.76 -0.26
N VAL A 174 -5.73 -0.89 0.23
CA VAL A 174 -5.74 -0.47 1.65
C VAL A 174 -6.13 -1.58 2.63
N GLU A 175 -6.56 -2.74 2.15
CA GLU A 175 -6.89 -3.93 2.94
C GLU A 175 -5.83 -5.04 2.85
N SER A 176 -4.79 -4.85 2.03
CA SER A 176 -3.81 -5.89 1.73
C SER A 176 -2.61 -5.94 2.69
N LEU A 177 -2.54 -5.04 3.67
CA LEU A 177 -1.40 -4.96 4.59
C LEU A 177 -1.29 -6.20 5.46
N LEU A 178 -0.09 -6.78 5.47
CA LEU A 178 0.27 -7.93 6.27
C LEU A 178 1.47 -7.60 7.15
N PHE A 179 1.40 -8.05 8.39
CA PHE A 179 2.51 -8.08 9.33
C PHE A 179 2.96 -9.54 9.50
N ASN A 180 4.15 -9.76 10.06
CA ASN A 180 4.69 -11.10 10.29
C ASN A 180 4.99 -11.87 9.00
N LEU A 181 6.00 -11.40 8.29
CA LEU A 181 6.45 -11.90 6.99
C LEU A 181 6.94 -13.37 6.98
N THR A 182 7.04 -14.01 8.15
CA THR A 182 7.42 -15.43 8.23
C THR A 182 6.27 -16.39 7.91
N ARG A 183 5.02 -15.88 7.86
CA ARG A 183 3.80 -16.65 7.57
C ARG A 183 2.90 -15.84 6.66
N LEU A 184 3.26 -15.80 5.39
CA LEU A 184 2.43 -15.17 4.38
C LEU A 184 1.21 -16.05 4.08
N PRO A 185 0.03 -15.48 3.75
CA PRO A 185 -1.10 -16.25 3.30
C PRO A 185 -0.77 -17.05 2.04
N GLU A 186 -1.43 -18.19 1.87
CA GLU A 186 -1.30 -19.02 0.66
C GLU A 186 -1.62 -18.22 -0.62
N GLU A 187 -2.51 -17.22 -0.51
CA GLU A 187 -2.86 -16.25 -1.55
C GLU A 187 -1.68 -15.35 -1.98
N ALA A 188 -0.63 -15.27 -1.18
CA ALA A 188 0.58 -14.54 -1.55
C ALA A 188 1.40 -15.23 -2.66
N GLY A 189 0.97 -16.44 -3.09
CA GLY A 189 1.59 -17.14 -4.22
C GLY A 189 3.04 -17.58 -4.01
N GLY A 190 3.47 -17.68 -2.74
CA GLY A 190 4.85 -18.00 -2.37
C GLY A 190 5.52 -16.86 -1.59
N VAL A 191 6.87 -16.82 -1.60
CA VAL A 191 7.61 -15.73 -0.96
C VAL A 191 7.53 -14.47 -1.84
N PRO A 192 6.93 -13.36 -1.36
CA PRO A 192 6.84 -12.16 -2.14
C PRO A 192 8.22 -11.58 -2.42
N PRO A 193 8.42 -10.97 -3.60
CA PRO A 193 9.64 -10.25 -3.89
C PRO A 193 9.82 -9.08 -2.92
N ASN A 194 11.06 -8.85 -2.48
CA ASN A 194 11.38 -7.66 -1.71
C ASN A 194 11.30 -6.42 -2.61
N ILE A 195 10.80 -5.33 -2.01
CA ILE A 195 10.96 -4.00 -2.58
C ILE A 195 12.45 -3.65 -2.58
N GLN A 196 12.93 -3.04 -3.65
CA GLN A 196 14.32 -2.62 -3.75
C GLN A 196 14.69 -1.69 -2.59
N GLY A 197 15.77 -1.98 -1.89
CA GLY A 197 16.23 -1.23 -0.71
C GLY A 197 15.75 -1.76 0.63
N CYS A 198 14.85 -2.75 0.65
CA CYS A 198 14.22 -3.28 1.86
C CYS A 198 14.97 -4.41 2.59
N GLY A 199 16.25 -4.58 2.36
CA GLY A 199 17.06 -5.57 3.06
C GLY A 199 17.00 -6.98 2.46
N PRO A 200 17.37 -8.03 3.21
CA PRO A 200 17.47 -9.39 2.70
C PRO A 200 16.09 -9.95 2.36
N GLN A 201 16.06 -10.80 1.33
CA GLN A 201 14.83 -11.47 0.94
C GLN A 201 14.27 -12.35 2.06
N ILE A 202 12.94 -12.39 2.18
CA ILE A 202 12.24 -13.29 3.08
C ILE A 202 12.52 -14.73 2.62
N LYS A 203 13.01 -15.57 3.55
CA LYS A 203 13.19 -16.98 3.23
C LYS A 203 11.87 -17.73 3.40
N PRO A 204 11.55 -18.69 2.53
CA PRO A 204 10.39 -19.56 2.72
C PRO A 204 10.48 -20.26 4.08
N PHE A 205 9.34 -20.43 4.73
CA PHE A 205 9.27 -21.25 5.93
C PHE A 205 9.47 -22.72 5.54
N GLU A 206 10.62 -23.31 5.88
CA GLU A 206 10.82 -24.75 5.74
C GLU A 206 10.04 -25.48 6.84
N PHE A 207 8.91 -26.08 6.48
CA PHE A 207 8.21 -27.02 7.35
C PHE A 207 9.06 -28.28 7.50
N LYS A 208 9.73 -28.44 8.64
CA LYS A 208 10.35 -29.71 9.01
C LYS A 208 9.29 -30.55 9.69
N PRO A 209 8.79 -31.65 9.06
CA PRO A 209 7.87 -32.56 9.75
C PRO A 209 8.55 -33.09 10.99
N GLN A 210 7.93 -32.93 12.16
CA GLN A 210 8.38 -33.61 13.37
C GLN A 210 8.17 -35.10 13.13
N VAL A 211 9.26 -35.82 12.95
CA VAL A 211 9.23 -37.30 12.98
C VAL A 211 8.97 -37.66 14.44
N SER A 212 7.72 -38.04 14.74
CA SER A 212 7.37 -38.65 16.03
C SER A 212 8.15 -39.97 16.17
N ARG A 213 9.02 -40.05 17.16
CA ARG A 213 9.68 -41.32 17.59
C ARG A 213 8.74 -42.08 18.50
#